data_75237aef3cc74a2ee81be352a87f72ae
#
_entry.id   75237aef3cc74a2ee81be352a87f72ae
#
_cell.length_a   1.000
_cell.length_b   1.000
_cell.length_c   1.000
_cell.angle_alpha   90.00
_cell.angle_beta   90.00
_cell.angle_gamma   90.00
#
_symmetry.space_group_name_H-M   'P 1'
#
loop_
_entity.id
_entity.type
_entity.pdbx_description
1 polymer ?
#
loop_
_entity_poly.entity_id
_entity_poly.type
_entity_poly.pdbx_seq_one_letter_code
_entity_poly.pdbx_strand_id
1 'polypeptide(L)'
;MQGKHAKNRFPLGPRTTGALFGLAFFGVVAGTAHASDLSEPGPGAGDKVAAVEVLPHKQKSKRAVSDASGEKADTEKSIKRDARSEVIARAKTWNPGTDDRVRYSQVRSHNGYRADCSGYVSMTLGLDKPGPNTQGLTSSRYTERISMDELKKGDLVMDAEGTNTTRHVVIFEKWANSDRTSYWAYEQRGRYGTDHRTRDYGLDSGSEYKAYRPKNL
;
A
#
# COMPACT_ATOMS: atom_id res chain seq x y z
N MET A 1 -15.39 -35.79 -45.79
CA MET A 1 -16.34 -35.76 -44.65
C MET A 1 -16.18 -34.44 -43.97
N GLN A 2 -17.17 -33.56 -44.07
CA GLN A 2 -17.13 -32.18 -43.57
C GLN A 2 -17.80 -32.13 -42.21
N GLY A 3 -17.06 -31.71 -41.14
CA GLY A 3 -17.62 -31.46 -39.81
C GLY A 3 -18.15 -30.03 -39.70
N LYS A 4 -19.44 -29.90 -39.41
CA LYS A 4 -20.16 -28.62 -39.26
C LYS A 4 -19.92 -28.05 -37.87
N HIS A 5 -19.39 -26.82 -37.78
CA HIS A 5 -19.35 -26.04 -36.56
C HIS A 5 -20.71 -25.44 -36.24
N ALA A 6 -21.29 -25.81 -35.11
CA ALA A 6 -22.50 -25.20 -34.55
C ALA A 6 -22.15 -23.92 -33.79
N LYS A 7 -22.72 -22.78 -34.22
CA LYS A 7 -22.63 -21.49 -33.54
C LYS A 7 -23.73 -21.42 -32.47
N ASN A 8 -23.38 -21.46 -31.20
CA ASN A 8 -24.29 -21.17 -30.09
C ASN A 8 -24.55 -19.65 -30.02
N ARG A 9 -25.80 -19.28 -30.32
CA ARG A 9 -26.31 -17.91 -30.08
C ARG A 9 -27.00 -17.90 -28.72
N PHE A 10 -26.56 -17.03 -27.83
CA PHE A 10 -27.29 -16.72 -26.59
C PHE A 10 -28.36 -15.66 -26.84
N PRO A 11 -29.57 -15.80 -26.28
CA PRO A 11 -30.64 -14.82 -26.45
C PRO A 11 -30.46 -13.62 -25.51
N LEU A 12 -30.68 -12.43 -26.07
CA LEU A 12 -30.80 -11.16 -25.37
C LEU A 12 -32.14 -11.13 -24.59
N GLY A 13 -32.08 -11.02 -23.27
CA GLY A 13 -33.23 -10.76 -22.42
C GLY A 13 -33.56 -9.26 -22.31
N PRO A 14 -34.80 -8.87 -21.93
CA PRO A 14 -35.32 -7.52 -22.11
C PRO A 14 -34.80 -6.50 -21.10
N ARG A 15 -34.60 -5.28 -21.61
CA ARG A 15 -34.31 -4.07 -20.84
C ARG A 15 -35.53 -3.63 -20.05
N THR A 16 -35.45 -3.54 -18.74
CA THR A 16 -36.40 -2.81 -17.89
C THR A 16 -35.88 -1.42 -17.60
N THR A 17 -36.57 -0.44 -18.13
CA THR A 17 -36.49 0.98 -17.76
C THR A 17 -37.23 1.17 -16.45
N GLY A 18 -36.58 1.74 -15.45
CA GLY A 18 -37.16 2.06 -14.13
C GLY A 18 -36.71 3.43 -13.66
N ALA A 19 -37.70 4.26 -13.43
CA ALA A 19 -37.74 5.69 -13.27
C ALA A 19 -37.04 6.27 -12.02
N LEU A 20 -36.71 7.56 -12.18
CA LEU A 20 -36.35 8.60 -11.19
C LEU A 20 -37.30 8.66 -9.99
N PHE A 21 -36.74 8.80 -8.79
CA PHE A 21 -37.33 9.60 -7.72
C PHE A 21 -36.21 10.35 -6.98
N GLY A 22 -36.26 11.67 -7.13
CA GLY A 22 -35.50 12.63 -6.33
C GLY A 22 -36.17 12.84 -4.98
N LEU A 23 -35.35 13.06 -3.96
CA LEU A 23 -35.76 13.75 -2.74
C LEU A 23 -34.55 14.51 -2.19
N ALA A 24 -34.69 15.84 -2.29
CA ALA A 24 -33.81 16.79 -1.64
C ALA A 24 -34.22 16.90 -0.15
N PHE A 25 -33.25 16.86 0.74
CA PHE A 25 -33.40 17.41 2.09
C PHE A 25 -32.26 18.37 2.39
N PHE A 26 -32.63 19.65 2.47
CA PHE A 26 -31.84 20.69 3.09
C PHE A 26 -31.98 20.56 4.62
N GLY A 27 -30.88 20.54 5.31
CA GLY A 27 -30.82 20.66 6.76
C GLY A 27 -29.60 21.50 7.15
N VAL A 28 -29.85 22.81 7.33
CA VAL A 28 -28.93 23.76 7.96
C VAL A 28 -29.08 23.62 9.46
N VAL A 29 -28.01 23.37 10.21
CA VAL A 29 -27.95 23.67 11.64
C VAL A 29 -26.62 24.37 11.91
N ALA A 30 -26.73 25.61 12.29
CA ALA A 30 -25.69 26.49 12.82
C ALA A 30 -25.60 26.33 14.36
N GLY A 31 -24.44 26.64 14.90
CA GLY A 31 -24.20 26.88 16.32
C GLY A 31 -23.17 25.94 16.93
N THR A 32 -22.19 26.33 17.69
CA THR A 32 -21.78 27.56 18.33
C THR A 32 -20.33 27.40 18.79
N ALA A 33 -19.56 28.45 18.67
CA ALA A 33 -18.22 28.57 19.23
C ALA A 33 -18.24 28.57 20.77
N HIS A 34 -17.26 27.91 21.40
CA HIS A 34 -16.84 28.22 22.75
C HIS A 34 -15.31 28.30 22.77
N ALA A 35 -14.86 29.55 22.95
CA ALA A 35 -13.50 29.87 23.40
C ALA A 35 -13.54 29.98 24.92
N SER A 36 -12.46 29.61 25.55
CA SER A 36 -11.91 29.99 26.86
C SER A 36 -10.99 28.86 27.33
N ASP A 37 -9.85 29.03 27.91
CA ASP A 37 -9.22 30.16 28.55
C ASP A 37 -7.74 29.87 28.75
N LEU A 38 -6.93 30.91 28.79
CA LEU A 38 -5.51 30.99 29.10
C LEU A 38 -5.25 30.69 30.59
N SER A 39 -4.21 29.96 30.90
CA SER A 39 -3.45 30.15 32.15
C SER A 39 -2.06 29.53 32.06
N GLU A 40 -1.07 30.34 31.81
CA GLU A 40 0.25 30.27 32.50
C GLU A 40 0.13 31.10 33.80
N PRO A 41 0.98 30.95 34.84
CA PRO A 41 2.41 31.06 34.77
C PRO A 41 3.26 30.36 35.86
N GLY A 42 4.58 30.32 35.64
CA GLY A 42 5.53 30.83 36.59
C GLY A 42 6.52 29.87 37.24
N PRO A 43 7.73 30.36 37.57
CA PRO A 43 8.96 29.57 37.65
C PRO A 43 9.41 29.30 39.11
N GLY A 44 10.27 28.29 39.27
CA GLY A 44 10.98 28.06 40.53
C GLY A 44 12.19 27.14 40.29
N ALA A 45 13.27 27.68 40.24
CA ALA A 45 14.53 27.89 40.88
C ALA A 45 15.11 26.72 41.68
N GLY A 46 16.39 26.36 41.29
CA GLY A 46 17.51 25.96 42.17
C GLY A 46 17.57 24.46 42.48
N ASP A 47 18.65 23.77 42.42
CA ASP A 47 20.01 24.02 42.88
C ASP A 47 20.95 22.85 42.56
N LYS A 48 22.21 23.22 42.24
CA LYS A 48 23.51 22.60 42.62
C LYS A 48 23.97 21.24 42.07
N VAL A 49 24.87 21.39 41.15
CA VAL A 49 26.25 20.83 40.99
C VAL A 49 26.73 19.73 41.93
N ALA A 50 27.16 18.63 41.32
CA ALA A 50 28.31 17.87 41.83
C ALA A 50 29.17 17.44 40.64
N ALA A 51 30.34 18.00 40.53
CA ALA A 51 31.41 17.61 39.64
C ALA A 51 32.02 16.29 40.12
N VAL A 52 32.19 15.32 39.23
CA VAL A 52 33.05 14.17 39.42
C VAL A 52 34.12 14.15 38.34
N GLU A 53 35.30 14.17 38.80
CA GLU A 53 36.62 14.28 38.19
C GLU A 53 36.90 13.11 37.22
N VAL A 54 37.29 13.41 35.97
CA VAL A 54 37.66 12.45 34.94
C VAL A 54 39.16 12.23 34.97
N LEU A 55 39.61 11.03 35.27
CA LEU A 55 40.96 10.56 35.00
C LEU A 55 41.07 9.90 33.63
N PRO A 56 42.10 10.20 32.83
CA PRO A 56 42.24 9.68 31.49
C PRO A 56 42.93 8.32 31.48
N HIS A 57 42.19 7.28 31.04
CA HIS A 57 42.81 6.01 30.65
C HIS A 57 43.14 6.00 29.16
N LYS A 58 44.43 6.15 28.89
CA LYS A 58 45.02 6.05 27.55
C LYS A 58 45.19 4.58 27.18
N GLN A 59 44.20 3.99 26.53
CA GLN A 59 44.38 2.68 25.87
C GLN A 59 44.50 2.86 24.36
N LYS A 60 45.72 2.65 23.90
CA LYS A 60 46.14 2.64 22.51
C LYS A 60 45.78 1.28 21.93
N SER A 61 44.54 1.15 21.40
CA SER A 61 44.16 -0.02 20.60
C SER A 61 44.42 0.27 19.13
N LYS A 62 45.36 -0.47 18.56
CA LYS A 62 45.57 -0.55 17.11
C LYS A 62 44.34 -1.28 16.53
N ARG A 63 43.35 -0.55 16.08
CA ARG A 63 42.24 -1.13 15.30
C ARG A 63 42.66 -1.16 13.83
N ALA A 64 42.71 -2.38 13.30
CA ALA A 64 42.92 -2.64 11.90
C ALA A 64 41.85 -1.92 11.09
N VAL A 65 42.28 -1.20 10.05
CA VAL A 65 41.42 -0.66 9.00
C VAL A 65 41.05 -1.85 8.13
N SER A 66 39.90 -2.46 8.42
CA SER A 66 39.31 -3.44 7.51
C SER A 66 37.79 -3.26 7.55
N ASP A 67 37.27 -2.96 6.37
CA ASP A 67 35.92 -3.22 5.91
C ASP A 67 34.77 -2.26 6.29
N ALA A 68 34.97 -0.97 6.05
CA ALA A 68 33.86 0.00 6.09
C ALA A 68 32.83 -0.18 4.93
N SER A 69 33.13 -0.98 3.92
CA SER A 69 32.22 -1.25 2.78
C SER A 69 31.20 -2.36 3.09
N GLY A 70 31.60 -3.40 3.81
CA GLY A 70 30.72 -4.50 4.20
C GLY A 70 29.65 -4.08 5.21
N GLU A 71 30.04 -3.29 6.21
CA GLU A 71 29.12 -2.82 7.25
C GLU A 71 28.03 -1.88 6.71
N LYS A 72 28.35 -1.05 5.71
CA LYS A 72 27.36 -0.20 5.02
C LYS A 72 26.38 -1.01 4.20
N ALA A 73 26.84 -2.02 3.47
CA ALA A 73 25.99 -2.88 2.65
C ALA A 73 25.01 -3.70 3.51
N ASP A 74 25.46 -4.24 4.64
CA ASP A 74 24.61 -4.99 5.55
C ASP A 74 23.59 -4.11 6.26
N THR A 75 23.95 -2.89 6.62
CA THR A 75 23.04 -1.90 7.20
C THR A 75 21.97 -1.50 6.18
N GLU A 76 22.32 -1.19 4.95
CA GLU A 76 21.37 -0.83 3.89
C GLU A 76 20.41 -2.00 3.57
N LYS A 77 20.91 -3.22 3.51
CA LYS A 77 20.10 -4.44 3.32
C LYS A 77 19.14 -4.69 4.48
N SER A 78 19.55 -4.38 5.72
CA SER A 78 18.69 -4.45 6.90
C SER A 78 17.58 -3.41 6.84
N ILE A 79 17.88 -2.15 6.56
CA ILE A 79 16.90 -1.07 6.42
C ILE A 79 15.86 -1.39 5.34
N LYS A 80 16.29 -1.88 4.18
CA LYS A 80 15.37 -2.28 3.10
C LYS A 80 14.48 -3.46 3.47
N ARG A 81 14.98 -4.42 4.25
CA ARG A 81 14.13 -5.52 4.77
C ARG A 81 13.08 -5.02 5.74
N ASP A 82 13.42 -4.07 6.59
CA ASP A 82 12.50 -3.47 7.55
C ASP A 82 11.42 -2.66 6.83
N ALA A 83 11.78 -1.84 5.82
CA ALA A 83 10.82 -1.09 5.00
C ALA A 83 9.82 -2.02 4.29
N ARG A 84 10.27 -3.14 3.71
CA ARG A 84 9.40 -4.14 3.09
C ARG A 84 8.46 -4.82 4.07
N SER A 85 8.94 -5.10 5.28
CA SER A 85 8.14 -5.69 6.35
C SER A 85 7.10 -4.71 6.86
N GLU A 86 7.42 -3.43 6.90
CA GLU A 86 6.50 -2.37 7.29
C GLU A 86 5.36 -2.17 6.28
N VAL A 87 5.63 -2.28 4.96
CA VAL A 87 4.56 -2.29 3.93
C VAL A 87 3.52 -3.36 4.25
N ILE A 88 3.95 -4.58 4.57
CA ILE A 88 3.04 -5.68 4.91
C ILE A 88 2.35 -5.42 6.27
N ALA A 89 3.05 -4.86 7.24
CA ALA A 89 2.43 -4.50 8.53
C ALA A 89 1.29 -3.47 8.32
N ARG A 90 1.54 -2.42 7.53
CA ARG A 90 0.50 -1.45 7.15
C ARG A 90 -0.64 -2.09 6.35
N ALA A 91 -0.34 -3.03 5.43
CA ALA A 91 -1.38 -3.73 4.68
C ALA A 91 -2.38 -4.46 5.60
N LYS A 92 -1.90 -5.03 6.69
CA LYS A 92 -2.73 -5.74 7.68
C LYS A 92 -3.66 -4.81 8.47
N THR A 93 -3.37 -3.51 8.57
CA THR A 93 -4.18 -2.56 9.36
C THR A 93 -5.60 -2.34 8.79
N TRP A 94 -5.85 -2.71 7.54
CA TRP A 94 -7.19 -2.69 6.95
C TRP A 94 -7.92 -4.04 7.08
N ASN A 95 -7.48 -4.91 7.99
CA ASN A 95 -8.10 -6.18 8.39
C ASN A 95 -8.45 -7.11 7.21
N PRO A 96 -7.49 -7.43 6.31
CA PRO A 96 -7.75 -8.19 5.11
C PRO A 96 -8.37 -9.57 5.41
N GLY A 97 -9.43 -9.90 4.66
CA GLY A 97 -10.10 -11.21 4.76
C GLY A 97 -11.04 -11.39 5.96
N THR A 98 -11.13 -10.41 6.86
CA THR A 98 -12.00 -10.48 8.05
C THR A 98 -13.34 -9.77 7.83
N ASP A 99 -14.28 -9.88 8.75
CA ASP A 99 -15.55 -9.16 8.70
C ASP A 99 -15.37 -7.65 8.93
N ASP A 100 -14.33 -7.26 9.69
CA ASP A 100 -13.95 -5.86 9.96
C ASP A 100 -13.08 -5.23 8.87
N ARG A 101 -12.90 -5.91 7.73
CA ARG A 101 -12.11 -5.38 6.61
C ARG A 101 -12.66 -4.06 6.10
N VAL A 102 -11.78 -3.18 5.63
CA VAL A 102 -12.21 -1.96 4.94
C VAL A 102 -12.93 -2.33 3.65
N ARG A 103 -14.19 -1.89 3.50
CA ARG A 103 -15.00 -2.16 2.31
C ARG A 103 -14.51 -1.33 1.13
N TYR A 104 -14.51 -1.94 -0.07
CA TYR A 104 -14.12 -1.24 -1.30
C TYR A 104 -15.04 -0.07 -1.60
N SER A 105 -14.47 1.06 -1.97
CA SER A 105 -15.22 2.23 -2.44
C SER A 105 -14.32 3.15 -3.27
N GLN A 106 -14.83 3.61 -4.42
CA GLN A 106 -14.15 4.63 -5.23
C GLN A 106 -14.50 6.07 -4.80
N VAL A 107 -15.47 6.22 -3.90
CA VAL A 107 -15.98 7.53 -3.46
C VAL A 107 -15.76 7.82 -1.97
N ARG A 108 -15.43 6.80 -1.17
CA ARG A 108 -15.13 6.96 0.26
C ARG A 108 -13.64 6.85 0.51
N SER A 109 -13.24 7.42 1.64
CA SER A 109 -11.87 7.30 2.16
C SER A 109 -11.87 6.59 3.52
N HIS A 110 -10.74 5.93 3.82
CA HIS A 110 -10.42 5.36 5.12
C HIS A 110 -9.09 5.95 5.57
N ASN A 111 -9.06 6.61 6.74
CA ASN A 111 -7.87 7.30 7.29
C ASN A 111 -7.22 8.29 6.30
N GLY A 112 -8.03 8.92 5.43
CA GLY A 112 -7.59 9.90 4.43
C GLY A 112 -7.09 9.31 3.11
N TYR A 113 -6.99 8.00 2.97
CA TYR A 113 -6.72 7.32 1.70
C TYR A 113 -8.00 6.84 1.04
N ARG A 114 -8.08 6.86 -0.29
CA ARG A 114 -9.22 6.26 -1.00
C ARG A 114 -9.36 4.78 -0.63
N ALA A 115 -10.58 4.32 -0.43
CA ALA A 115 -10.87 2.92 -0.12
C ALA A 115 -10.95 2.04 -1.39
N ASP A 116 -10.13 2.37 -2.42
CA ASP A 116 -9.94 1.62 -3.65
C ASP A 116 -8.57 0.90 -3.69
N CYS A 117 -8.26 0.15 -4.75
CA CYS A 117 -7.03 -0.61 -4.87
C CYS A 117 -5.77 0.26 -4.76
N SER A 118 -5.73 1.39 -5.45
CA SER A 118 -4.58 2.29 -5.46
C SER A 118 -4.46 3.15 -4.19
N GLY A 119 -5.58 3.49 -3.55
CA GLY A 119 -5.57 4.17 -2.25
C GLY A 119 -5.05 3.26 -1.13
N TYR A 120 -5.42 1.97 -1.16
CA TYR A 120 -4.86 0.98 -0.26
C TYR A 120 -3.34 0.82 -0.44
N VAL A 121 -2.86 0.67 -1.68
CA VAL A 121 -1.42 0.63 -1.97
C VAL A 121 -0.73 1.91 -1.51
N SER A 122 -1.32 3.08 -1.76
CA SER A 122 -0.74 4.36 -1.32
C SER A 122 -0.58 4.43 0.21
N MET A 123 -1.56 3.93 0.96
CA MET A 123 -1.50 3.82 2.42
C MET A 123 -0.36 2.87 2.84
N THR A 124 -0.24 1.70 2.21
CA THR A 124 0.80 0.73 2.59
C THR A 124 2.20 1.22 2.30
N LEU A 125 2.39 2.00 1.24
CA LEU A 125 3.66 2.61 0.88
C LEU A 125 3.97 3.90 1.66
N GLY A 126 3.03 4.40 2.47
CA GLY A 126 3.18 5.64 3.22
C GLY A 126 3.25 6.88 2.32
N LEU A 127 2.59 6.86 1.17
CA LEU A 127 2.53 8.02 0.27
C LEU A 127 1.60 9.12 0.83
N ASP A 128 1.75 10.33 0.32
CA ASP A 128 0.86 11.45 0.67
C ASP A 128 -0.60 11.13 0.34
N LYS A 129 -1.50 11.54 1.22
CA LYS A 129 -2.95 11.37 1.05
C LYS A 129 -3.50 12.30 -0.04
N PRO A 130 -4.44 11.85 -0.83
CA PRO A 130 -5.13 10.55 -0.88
C PRO A 130 -4.37 9.48 -1.68
N GLY A 131 -3.18 9.78 -2.18
CA GLY A 131 -2.33 8.95 -3.05
C GLY A 131 -2.67 9.02 -4.54
N PRO A 132 -1.76 8.59 -5.43
CA PRO A 132 -2.01 8.48 -6.87
C PRO A 132 -3.00 7.35 -7.17
N ASN A 133 -3.64 7.38 -8.33
CA ASN A 133 -4.39 6.23 -8.86
C ASN A 133 -3.42 5.18 -9.43
N THR A 134 -3.95 4.02 -9.90
CA THR A 134 -3.12 2.91 -10.42
C THR A 134 -2.21 3.35 -11.56
N GLN A 135 -2.71 4.16 -12.48
CA GLN A 135 -1.91 4.73 -13.58
C GLN A 135 -0.82 5.68 -13.04
N GLY A 136 -1.15 6.55 -12.09
CA GLY A 136 -0.18 7.43 -11.44
C GLY A 136 0.94 6.69 -10.71
N LEU A 137 0.66 5.50 -10.15
CA LEU A 137 1.67 4.66 -9.50
C LEU A 137 2.76 4.17 -10.47
N THR A 138 2.52 4.10 -11.79
CA THR A 138 3.55 3.70 -12.77
C THR A 138 4.60 4.78 -13.02
N SER A 139 4.35 6.03 -12.57
CA SER A 139 5.33 7.11 -12.67
C SER A 139 6.65 6.76 -11.98
N SER A 140 7.77 7.13 -12.60
CA SER A 140 9.12 6.97 -12.03
C SER A 140 9.33 7.69 -10.70
N ARG A 141 8.41 8.58 -10.32
CA ARG A 141 8.36 9.18 -8.97
C ARG A 141 8.07 8.14 -7.90
N TYR A 142 7.21 7.15 -8.18
CA TYR A 142 6.71 6.20 -7.18
C TYR A 142 7.29 4.81 -7.34
N THR A 143 7.44 4.33 -8.58
CA THR A 143 7.88 2.96 -8.86
C THR A 143 8.84 2.90 -10.05
N GLU A 144 9.49 1.76 -10.18
CA GLU A 144 10.21 1.36 -11.40
C GLU A 144 9.69 0.01 -11.88
N ARG A 145 9.71 -0.18 -13.20
CA ARG A 145 9.34 -1.43 -13.83
C ARG A 145 10.40 -2.50 -13.56
N ILE A 146 9.96 -3.69 -13.15
CA ILE A 146 10.81 -4.88 -12.99
C ILE A 146 10.18 -6.07 -13.73
N SER A 147 10.91 -7.17 -13.85
CA SER A 147 10.35 -8.44 -14.32
C SER A 147 9.60 -9.18 -13.21
N MET A 148 8.68 -10.09 -13.58
CA MET A 148 7.86 -10.83 -12.60
C MET A 148 8.70 -11.76 -11.71
N ASP A 149 9.81 -12.29 -12.22
CA ASP A 149 10.73 -13.15 -11.47
C ASP A 149 11.58 -12.41 -10.43
N GLU A 150 11.70 -11.08 -10.56
CA GLU A 150 12.39 -10.21 -9.60
C GLU A 150 11.53 -9.77 -8.40
N LEU A 151 10.25 -10.18 -8.36
CA LEU A 151 9.31 -9.79 -7.29
C LEU A 151 9.86 -10.11 -5.90
N LYS A 152 9.79 -9.12 -5.03
CA LYS A 152 10.12 -9.19 -3.60
C LYS A 152 8.95 -8.67 -2.78
N LYS A 153 8.87 -9.07 -1.51
CA LYS A 153 7.86 -8.59 -0.56
C LYS A 153 7.70 -7.06 -0.66
N GLY A 154 6.45 -6.60 -0.81
CA GLY A 154 6.10 -5.18 -0.94
C GLY A 154 6.15 -4.64 -2.37
N ASP A 155 6.66 -5.39 -3.36
CA ASP A 155 6.58 -5.00 -4.76
C ASP A 155 5.10 -5.08 -5.23
N LEU A 156 4.78 -4.36 -6.30
CA LEU A 156 3.43 -4.25 -6.83
C LEU A 156 3.28 -5.08 -8.11
N VAL A 157 2.11 -5.66 -8.29
CA VAL A 157 1.68 -6.22 -9.57
C VAL A 157 0.42 -5.46 -9.99
N MET A 158 0.48 -4.75 -11.12
CA MET A 158 -0.61 -3.88 -11.54
C MET A 158 -0.87 -3.92 -13.06
N ASP A 159 -2.15 -3.87 -13.38
CA ASP A 159 -2.68 -3.47 -14.68
C ASP A 159 -3.06 -1.99 -14.58
N ALA A 160 -2.33 -1.13 -15.30
CA ALA A 160 -2.52 0.31 -15.31
C ALA A 160 -3.31 0.80 -16.55
N GLU A 161 -3.67 -0.12 -17.44
CA GLU A 161 -4.40 0.19 -18.66
C GLU A 161 -5.93 0.21 -18.43
N GLY A 162 -6.66 0.80 -19.36
CA GLY A 162 -8.11 0.85 -19.29
C GLY A 162 -8.67 1.94 -18.38
N THR A 163 -9.83 1.67 -17.78
CA THR A 163 -10.63 2.62 -17.00
C THR A 163 -10.38 2.49 -15.49
N ASN A 164 -10.94 3.39 -14.70
CA ASN A 164 -10.91 3.31 -13.23
C ASN A 164 -11.67 2.10 -12.65
N THR A 165 -12.41 1.37 -13.47
CA THR A 165 -13.12 0.14 -13.07
C THR A 165 -12.44 -1.14 -13.52
N THR A 166 -11.52 -1.07 -14.49
CA THR A 166 -10.77 -2.22 -15.01
C THR A 166 -9.35 -2.29 -14.49
N ARG A 167 -8.70 -1.11 -14.25
CA ARG A 167 -7.37 -1.06 -13.64
C ARG A 167 -7.37 -1.67 -12.24
N HIS A 168 -6.29 -2.39 -11.93
CA HIS A 168 -6.13 -2.97 -10.60
C HIS A 168 -4.65 -3.03 -10.18
N VAL A 169 -4.40 -3.04 -8.88
CA VAL A 169 -3.08 -3.19 -8.29
C VAL A 169 -3.15 -4.03 -7.02
N VAL A 170 -2.18 -4.91 -6.86
CA VAL A 170 -2.00 -5.76 -5.67
C VAL A 170 -0.57 -5.64 -5.14
N ILE A 171 -0.37 -5.97 -3.88
CA ILE A 171 0.93 -5.96 -3.19
C ILE A 171 1.40 -7.41 -3.07
N PHE A 172 2.52 -7.73 -3.67
CA PHE A 172 3.14 -9.05 -3.58
C PHE A 172 3.70 -9.29 -2.16
N GLU A 173 3.38 -10.43 -1.57
CA GLU A 173 3.99 -10.86 -0.32
C GLU A 173 5.08 -11.90 -0.54
N LYS A 174 4.74 -13.01 -1.15
CA LYS A 174 5.63 -14.15 -1.40
C LYS A 174 5.05 -15.09 -2.44
N TRP A 175 5.88 -15.88 -3.07
CA TRP A 175 5.43 -16.99 -3.92
C TRP A 175 4.65 -18.01 -3.09
N ALA A 176 3.58 -18.55 -3.65
CA ALA A 176 2.74 -19.56 -3.00
C ALA A 176 3.34 -20.97 -3.15
N ASN A 177 4.14 -21.18 -4.19
CA ASN A 177 4.81 -22.46 -4.48
C ASN A 177 6.20 -22.24 -5.12
N SER A 178 6.99 -23.31 -5.20
CA SER A 178 8.34 -23.32 -5.80
C SER A 178 8.32 -23.02 -7.30
N ASP A 179 7.27 -23.43 -7.99
CA ASP A 179 7.13 -23.30 -9.45
C ASP A 179 6.68 -21.92 -9.87
N ARG A 180 6.39 -21.03 -8.88
CA ARG A 180 5.98 -19.64 -9.07
C ARG A 180 4.75 -19.47 -9.97
N THR A 181 3.82 -20.42 -9.92
CA THR A 181 2.56 -20.39 -10.67
C THR A 181 1.48 -19.55 -9.97
N SER A 182 1.72 -19.15 -8.73
CA SER A 182 0.87 -18.23 -7.97
C SER A 182 1.66 -17.59 -6.83
N TYR A 183 1.12 -16.49 -6.30
CA TYR A 183 1.72 -15.77 -5.17
C TYR A 183 0.66 -15.26 -4.19
N TRP A 184 1.02 -15.10 -2.94
CA TRP A 184 0.21 -14.43 -1.93
C TRP A 184 0.28 -12.92 -2.13
N ALA A 185 -0.88 -12.27 -2.13
CA ALA A 185 -1.01 -10.84 -2.31
C ALA A 185 -2.03 -10.22 -1.36
N TYR A 186 -1.75 -8.97 -0.97
CA TYR A 186 -2.70 -8.07 -0.34
C TYR A 186 -3.33 -7.17 -1.40
N GLU A 187 -4.64 -7.00 -1.34
CA GLU A 187 -5.37 -6.19 -2.31
C GLU A 187 -6.63 -5.56 -1.70
N GLN A 188 -7.09 -4.48 -2.31
CA GLN A 188 -8.40 -3.90 -2.07
C GLN A 188 -9.25 -4.15 -3.32
N ARG A 189 -10.11 -5.16 -3.29
CA ARG A 189 -10.84 -5.61 -4.47
C ARG A 189 -12.30 -5.20 -4.50
N GLY A 190 -12.77 -4.89 -5.68
CA GLY A 190 -14.15 -4.47 -5.93
C GLY A 190 -15.20 -5.44 -5.34
N ARG A 191 -16.29 -4.87 -4.80
CA ARG A 191 -17.41 -5.58 -4.17
C ARG A 191 -17.11 -6.35 -2.88
N TYR A 192 -15.83 -6.47 -2.49
CA TYR A 192 -15.43 -7.21 -1.29
C TYR A 192 -14.75 -6.28 -0.26
N GLY A 193 -13.66 -5.65 -0.64
CA GLY A 193 -12.82 -4.88 0.26
C GLY A 193 -11.43 -5.47 0.38
N THR A 194 -10.73 -5.18 1.49
CA THR A 194 -9.37 -5.63 1.70
C THR A 194 -9.31 -7.14 1.86
N ASP A 195 -8.39 -7.78 1.13
CA ASP A 195 -8.23 -9.23 1.07
C ASP A 195 -6.76 -9.62 1.08
N HIS A 196 -6.48 -10.85 1.54
CA HIS A 196 -5.17 -11.49 1.48
C HIS A 196 -5.34 -12.90 0.94
N ARG A 197 -4.89 -13.15 -0.28
CA ARG A 197 -5.12 -14.41 -0.98
C ARG A 197 -4.09 -14.68 -2.07
N THR A 198 -4.14 -15.87 -2.65
CA THR A 198 -3.32 -16.20 -3.81
C THR A 198 -3.82 -15.53 -5.08
N ARG A 199 -2.88 -15.10 -5.93
CA ARG A 199 -3.08 -14.51 -7.25
C ARG A 199 -2.08 -15.09 -8.26
N ASP A 200 -2.46 -15.03 -9.53
CA ASP A 200 -1.69 -15.42 -10.70
C ASP A 200 -1.53 -14.26 -11.71
N TYR A 201 -1.96 -13.06 -11.33
CA TYR A 201 -1.87 -11.85 -12.17
C TYR A 201 -0.43 -11.62 -12.67
N GLY A 202 -0.27 -11.43 -13.97
CA GLY A 202 1.03 -11.18 -14.60
C GLY A 202 1.85 -12.43 -14.92
N LEU A 203 1.38 -13.63 -14.57
CA LEU A 203 2.11 -14.87 -14.79
C LEU A 203 1.84 -15.50 -16.16
N ASP A 204 0.68 -15.22 -16.75
CA ASP A 204 0.35 -15.70 -18.08
C ASP A 204 1.03 -14.86 -19.17
N SER A 205 1.41 -15.53 -20.27
CA SER A 205 1.90 -14.85 -21.47
C SER A 205 0.78 -13.95 -22.04
N GLY A 206 1.07 -12.67 -22.23
CA GLY A 206 0.10 -11.70 -22.72
C GLY A 206 -0.73 -11.02 -21.62
N SER A 207 -0.50 -11.33 -20.34
CA SER A 207 -1.13 -10.60 -19.23
C SER A 207 -0.81 -9.10 -19.30
N GLU A 208 -1.82 -8.24 -19.06
CA GLU A 208 -1.65 -6.79 -18.95
C GLU A 208 -1.04 -6.38 -17.60
N TYR A 209 -1.12 -7.23 -16.60
CA TYR A 209 -0.46 -7.02 -15.30
C TYR A 209 1.05 -7.08 -15.43
N LYS A 210 1.69 -6.16 -14.77
CA LYS A 210 3.16 -5.98 -14.80
C LYS A 210 3.69 -5.74 -13.39
N ALA A 211 4.95 -6.13 -13.15
CA ALA A 211 5.61 -5.95 -11.86
C ALA A 211 6.30 -4.59 -11.75
N TYR A 212 6.20 -3.98 -10.59
CA TYR A 212 6.80 -2.68 -10.28
C TYR A 212 7.37 -2.68 -8.86
N ARG A 213 8.53 -2.07 -8.69
CA ARG A 213 9.19 -1.86 -7.39
C ARG A 213 8.98 -0.45 -6.92
N PRO A 214 8.41 -0.25 -5.70
CA PRO A 214 8.36 1.08 -5.08
C PRO A 214 9.75 1.66 -4.85
N LYS A 215 9.93 2.96 -5.11
CA LYS A 215 11.21 3.66 -4.99
C LYS A 215 11.74 3.77 -3.55
N ASN A 216 10.87 3.61 -2.58
CA ASN A 216 11.21 3.65 -1.15
C ASN A 216 11.54 2.26 -0.54
N LEU A 217 11.74 1.20 -1.37
CA LEU A 217 12.04 -0.18 -0.91
C LEU A 217 13.39 -0.73 -1.37
#